data_2834fd043392989d4272de2607adbb78
#
_entry.id   2834fd043392989d4272de2607adbb78
#
_cell.length_a   1.000
_cell.length_b   1.000
_cell.length_c   1.000
_cell.angle_alpha   90.00
_cell.angle_beta   90.00
_cell.angle_gamma   90.00
#
_symmetry.space_group_name_H-M   'P 1'
#
loop_
_entity.id
_entity.type
_entity.pdbx_description
1 polymer ?
#
loop_
_entity_poly.entity_id
_entity_poly.type
_entity_poly.pdbx_seq_one_letter_code
_entity_poly.pdbx_strand_id
1 'polypeptide(L)'
;MKVSPSPTKTRELVIQALYQKTISGDSNTKVLKELKQTQKSLNTDKVAKIVKDIKSLEQRFIEIISKFSNIPTSRIGEVELSILYLALYEISQSKLDKPIIINEAIKLAKNMGKIPVTNLL
;
A
#
# COMPACT_ATOMS: atom_id res chain seq x y z
N MET A 1 26.44 -3.19 2.81
CA MET A 1 25.51 -2.37 3.62
C MET A 1 24.24 -2.08 2.82
N LYS A 2 23.08 -2.26 3.45
CA LYS A 2 21.82 -1.99 2.80
C LYS A 2 21.45 -0.51 2.89
N VAL A 3 20.83 -0.01 1.85
CA VAL A 3 20.42 1.40 1.76
C VAL A 3 18.93 1.52 2.04
N SER A 4 18.55 2.55 2.78
CA SER A 4 17.12 2.85 2.98
C SER A 4 16.50 3.33 1.68
N PRO A 5 15.36 2.76 1.28
CA PRO A 5 14.69 3.22 0.07
C PRO A 5 14.10 4.63 0.27
N SER A 6 13.92 5.35 -0.84
CA SER A 6 13.22 6.63 -0.81
C SER A 6 11.77 6.44 -0.35
N PRO A 7 11.09 7.51 0.09
CA PRO A 7 9.67 7.41 0.41
C PRO A 7 8.82 6.86 -0.73
N THR A 8 9.07 7.30 -1.96
CA THR A 8 8.35 6.79 -3.15
C THR A 8 8.62 5.31 -3.35
N LYS A 9 9.88 4.89 -3.25
CA LYS A 9 10.24 3.47 -3.42
C LYS A 9 9.62 2.62 -2.31
N THR A 10 9.62 3.13 -1.08
CA THR A 10 8.99 2.45 0.07
C THR A 10 7.50 2.20 -0.22
N ARG A 11 6.79 3.21 -0.72
CA ARG A 11 5.38 3.07 -1.05
C ARG A 11 5.15 2.04 -2.15
N GLU A 12 5.97 2.08 -3.20
CA GLU A 12 5.88 1.08 -4.28
C GLU A 12 6.05 -0.33 -3.75
N LEU A 13 7.03 -0.55 -2.88
CA LEU A 13 7.29 -1.88 -2.33
C LEU A 13 6.17 -2.34 -1.40
N VAL A 14 5.58 -1.44 -0.62
CA VAL A 14 4.43 -1.78 0.22
C VAL A 14 3.25 -2.22 -0.65
N ILE A 15 2.93 -1.46 -1.69
CA ILE A 15 1.81 -1.78 -2.58
C ILE A 15 2.07 -3.10 -3.28
N GLN A 16 3.29 -3.34 -3.75
CA GLN A 16 3.68 -4.57 -4.40
C GLN A 16 3.49 -5.78 -3.47
N ALA A 17 3.90 -5.64 -2.21
CA ALA A 17 3.74 -6.70 -1.22
C ALA A 17 2.26 -6.98 -0.91
N LEU A 18 1.46 -5.94 -0.74
CA LEU A 18 0.02 -6.09 -0.47
C LEU A 18 -0.69 -6.75 -1.66
N TYR A 19 -0.38 -6.32 -2.87
CA TYR A 19 -0.94 -6.89 -4.08
C TYR A 19 -0.56 -8.36 -4.25
N GLN A 20 0.72 -8.67 -4.09
CA GLN A 20 1.22 -10.05 -4.21
C GLN A 20 0.54 -10.97 -3.21
N LYS A 21 0.38 -10.52 -1.98
CA LYS A 21 -0.31 -11.28 -0.95
C LYS A 21 -1.75 -11.61 -1.36
N THR A 22 -2.45 -10.65 -1.93
CA THR A 22 -3.84 -10.85 -2.36
C THR A 22 -3.93 -11.84 -3.51
N ILE A 23 -3.04 -11.72 -4.49
CA ILE A 23 -3.04 -12.59 -5.68
C ILE A 23 -2.60 -14.01 -5.35
N SER A 24 -1.54 -14.17 -4.56
CA SER A 24 -0.97 -15.50 -4.28
C SER A 24 -1.63 -16.22 -3.12
N GLY A 25 -2.30 -15.48 -2.23
CA GLY A 25 -2.82 -16.02 -0.99
C GLY A 25 -1.74 -16.33 0.05
N ASP A 26 -0.50 -15.94 -0.21
CA ASP A 26 0.60 -16.19 0.70
C ASP A 26 0.49 -15.36 1.98
N SER A 27 1.14 -15.84 3.04
CA SER A 27 1.22 -15.11 4.29
C SER A 27 2.12 -13.87 4.14
N ASN A 28 1.95 -12.89 5.03
CA ASN A 28 2.83 -11.74 5.09
C ASN A 28 4.30 -12.17 5.25
N THR A 29 4.55 -13.15 6.10
CA THR A 29 5.90 -13.65 6.35
C THR A 29 6.56 -14.12 5.05
N LYS A 30 5.85 -14.88 4.24
CA LYS A 30 6.38 -15.39 2.98
C LYS A 30 6.62 -14.28 1.96
N VAL A 31 5.63 -13.38 1.79
CA VAL A 31 5.73 -12.27 0.85
C VAL A 31 6.91 -11.35 1.21
N LEU A 32 7.04 -11.01 2.49
CA LEU A 32 8.12 -10.15 2.96
C LEU A 32 9.49 -10.80 2.84
N LYS A 33 9.57 -12.12 3.03
CA LYS A 33 10.81 -12.86 2.83
C LYS A 33 11.24 -12.81 1.38
N GLU A 34 10.32 -13.03 0.45
CA GLU A 34 10.61 -12.95 -0.98
C GLU A 34 11.02 -11.54 -1.40
N LEU A 35 10.35 -10.52 -0.86
CA LEU A 35 10.71 -9.13 -1.12
C LEU A 35 12.15 -8.85 -0.69
N LYS A 36 12.52 -9.29 0.49
CA LYS A 36 13.89 -9.13 1.01
C LYS A 36 14.91 -9.81 0.10
N GLN A 37 14.57 -10.96 -0.48
CA GLN A 37 15.44 -11.67 -1.37
C GLN A 37 15.60 -10.97 -2.72
N THR A 38 14.55 -10.37 -3.24
CA THR A 38 14.58 -9.67 -4.53
C THR A 38 15.18 -8.27 -4.42
N GLN A 39 15.09 -7.64 -3.25
CA GLN A 39 15.59 -6.28 -3.01
C GLN A 39 16.80 -6.30 -2.07
N LYS A 40 17.82 -7.07 -2.46
CA LYS A 40 18.97 -7.33 -1.59
C LYS A 40 19.76 -6.08 -1.18
N SER A 41 19.78 -5.06 -2.02
CA SER A 41 20.51 -3.82 -1.77
C SER A 41 19.74 -2.83 -0.88
N LEU A 42 18.47 -3.09 -0.59
CA LEU A 42 17.63 -2.18 0.16
C LEU A 42 17.32 -2.72 1.55
N ASN A 43 17.20 -1.79 2.50
CA ASN A 43 16.69 -2.12 3.83
C ASN A 43 15.16 -2.11 3.76
N THR A 44 14.53 -3.27 3.87
CA THR A 44 13.09 -3.44 3.74
C THR A 44 12.36 -3.49 5.09
N ASP A 45 13.01 -3.14 6.18
CA ASP A 45 12.41 -3.22 7.52
C ASP A 45 11.18 -2.31 7.66
N LYS A 46 11.27 -1.10 7.12
CA LYS A 46 10.15 -0.16 7.15
C LYS A 46 8.96 -0.66 6.32
N VAL A 47 9.24 -1.24 5.17
CA VAL A 47 8.21 -1.85 4.33
C VAL A 47 7.51 -2.98 5.11
N ALA A 48 8.28 -3.84 5.75
CA ALA A 48 7.73 -4.94 6.55
C ALA A 48 6.84 -4.43 7.68
N LYS A 49 7.27 -3.37 8.38
CA LYS A 49 6.48 -2.78 9.45
C LYS A 49 5.15 -2.24 8.92
N ILE A 50 5.19 -1.50 7.83
CA ILE A 50 3.98 -0.91 7.25
C ILE A 50 2.99 -2.01 6.81
N VAL A 51 3.48 -3.04 6.14
CA VAL A 51 2.62 -4.15 5.68
C VAL A 51 1.96 -4.85 6.86
N LYS A 52 2.69 -5.09 7.93
CA LYS A 52 2.15 -5.72 9.15
C LYS A 52 1.11 -4.83 9.82
N ASP A 53 1.39 -3.54 9.91
CA ASP A 53 0.47 -2.58 10.52
C ASP A 53 -0.83 -2.48 9.72
N ILE A 54 -0.73 -2.43 8.39
CA ILE A 54 -1.91 -2.39 7.53
C ILE A 54 -2.74 -3.64 7.71
N LYS A 55 -2.12 -4.81 7.82
CA LYS A 55 -2.86 -6.06 8.07
C LYS A 55 -3.68 -5.97 9.35
N SER A 56 -3.10 -5.45 10.42
CA SER A 56 -3.80 -5.34 11.69
C SER A 56 -4.94 -4.32 11.66
N LEU A 57 -4.90 -3.35 10.74
CA LEU A 57 -5.90 -2.30 10.59
C LEU A 57 -6.84 -2.54 9.42
N GLU A 58 -6.67 -3.64 8.69
CA GLU A 58 -7.37 -3.90 7.44
C GLU A 58 -8.89 -3.82 7.58
N GLN A 59 -9.45 -4.46 8.59
CA GLN A 59 -10.89 -4.46 8.80
C GLN A 59 -11.43 -3.04 9.01
N ARG A 60 -10.71 -2.24 9.77
CA ARG A 60 -11.09 -0.84 10.01
C ARG A 60 -11.01 -0.02 8.73
N PHE A 61 -9.98 -0.25 7.92
CA PHE A 61 -9.84 0.45 6.63
C PHE A 61 -10.95 0.07 5.67
N ILE A 62 -11.33 -1.20 5.62
CA ILE A 62 -12.46 -1.66 4.80
C ILE A 62 -13.75 -0.95 5.22
N GLU A 63 -13.99 -0.82 6.52
CA GLU A 63 -15.17 -0.11 7.03
C GLU A 63 -15.17 1.36 6.61
N ILE A 64 -14.02 2.03 6.68
CA ILE A 64 -13.91 3.43 6.28
C ILE A 64 -14.17 3.56 4.77
N ILE A 65 -13.56 2.70 3.95
CA ILE A 65 -13.74 2.73 2.51
C ILE A 65 -15.20 2.48 2.15
N SER A 66 -15.83 1.49 2.77
CA SER A 66 -17.23 1.17 2.52
C SER A 66 -18.18 2.31 2.87
N LYS A 67 -17.83 3.08 3.91
CA LYS A 67 -18.68 4.19 4.36
C LYS A 67 -18.58 5.41 3.43
N PHE A 68 -17.39 5.69 2.90
CA PHE A 68 -17.14 6.92 2.15
C PHE A 68 -17.00 6.71 0.64
N SER A 69 -16.88 5.48 0.17
CA SER A 69 -16.77 5.19 -1.26
C SER A 69 -18.13 4.98 -1.89
N ASN A 70 -18.31 5.48 -3.10
CA ASN A 70 -19.50 5.21 -3.90
C ASN A 70 -19.43 3.86 -4.61
N ILE A 71 -18.27 3.19 -4.54
CA ILE A 71 -18.04 1.90 -5.19
C ILE A 71 -17.97 0.84 -4.10
N PRO A 72 -18.72 -0.27 -4.22
CA PRO A 72 -18.58 -1.38 -3.26
C PRO A 72 -17.14 -1.87 -3.21
N THR A 73 -16.65 -2.17 -2.02
CA THR A 73 -15.27 -2.62 -1.81
C THR A 73 -14.93 -3.82 -2.69
N SER A 74 -15.89 -4.70 -2.92
CA SER A 74 -15.71 -5.88 -3.77
C SER A 74 -15.46 -5.55 -5.24
N ARG A 75 -15.76 -4.33 -5.68
CA ARG A 75 -15.53 -3.88 -7.06
C ARG A 75 -14.28 -3.04 -7.22
N ILE A 76 -13.61 -2.72 -6.12
CA ILE A 76 -12.36 -1.98 -6.18
C ILE A 76 -11.26 -2.96 -6.57
N GLY A 77 -10.45 -2.58 -7.55
CA GLY A 77 -9.31 -3.41 -7.99
C GLY A 77 -8.31 -3.60 -6.86
N GLU A 78 -7.56 -4.69 -6.91
CA GLU A 78 -6.65 -5.06 -5.82
C GLU A 78 -5.49 -4.09 -5.65
N VAL A 79 -4.97 -3.56 -6.76
CA VAL A 79 -3.91 -2.55 -6.68
C VAL A 79 -4.47 -1.26 -6.11
N GLU A 80 -5.63 -0.83 -6.57
CA GLU A 80 -6.28 0.39 -6.10
C GLU A 80 -6.61 0.28 -4.62
N LEU A 81 -7.08 -0.88 -4.17
CA LEU A 81 -7.37 -1.13 -2.77
C LEU A 81 -6.10 -1.06 -1.92
N SER A 82 -5.00 -1.63 -2.42
CA SER A 82 -3.71 -1.56 -1.74
C SER A 82 -3.23 -0.11 -1.59
N ILE A 83 -3.43 0.71 -2.63
CA ILE A 83 -3.09 2.12 -2.60
C ILE A 83 -3.94 2.85 -1.55
N LEU A 84 -5.24 2.55 -1.50
CA LEU A 84 -6.13 3.15 -0.50
C LEU A 84 -5.73 2.76 0.92
N TYR A 85 -5.37 1.52 1.16
CA TYR A 85 -4.89 1.09 2.48
C TYR A 85 -3.65 1.87 2.88
N LEU A 86 -2.69 2.02 1.97
CA LEU A 86 -1.48 2.75 2.27
C LEU A 86 -1.77 4.23 2.54
N ALA A 87 -2.64 4.84 1.75
CA ALA A 87 -3.02 6.24 1.95
C ALA A 87 -3.69 6.44 3.31
N LEU A 88 -4.62 5.56 3.69
CA LEU A 88 -5.28 5.61 4.99
C LEU A 88 -4.28 5.41 6.12
N TYR A 89 -3.33 4.48 5.94
CA TYR A 89 -2.28 4.26 6.92
C TYR A 89 -1.44 5.52 7.12
N GLU A 90 -0.99 6.14 6.04
CA GLU A 90 -0.17 7.35 6.11
C GLU A 90 -0.92 8.52 6.74
N ILE A 91 -2.20 8.67 6.43
CA ILE A 91 -3.04 9.70 7.04
C ILE A 91 -3.15 9.47 8.55
N SER A 92 -3.33 8.21 8.97
CA SER A 92 -3.50 7.87 10.38
C SER A 92 -2.21 7.97 11.19
N GLN A 93 -1.06 7.76 10.55
CA GLN A 93 0.23 7.69 11.24
C GLN A 93 1.06 8.95 11.09
N SER A 94 0.75 9.79 10.12
CA SER A 94 1.72 10.71 9.65
C SER A 94 1.46 12.15 10.03
N LYS A 95 2.54 12.90 10.03
CA LYS A 95 2.57 14.35 10.16
C LYS A 95 2.62 15.03 8.79
N LEU A 96 2.55 14.25 7.70
CA LEU A 96 2.55 14.80 6.35
C LEU A 96 1.19 15.41 6.02
N ASP A 97 1.19 16.45 5.19
CA ASP A 97 -0.04 17.05 4.71
C ASP A 97 -0.83 16.07 3.85
N LYS A 98 -2.14 16.05 4.03
CA LYS A 98 -3.04 15.19 3.25
C LYS A 98 -2.87 15.35 1.75
N PRO A 99 -2.74 16.59 1.19
CA PRO A 99 -2.51 16.75 -0.25
C PRO A 99 -1.27 16.03 -0.76
N ILE A 100 -0.19 16.01 0.02
CA ILE A 100 1.05 15.32 -0.37
C ILE A 100 0.80 13.82 -0.47
N ILE A 101 0.11 13.24 0.52
CA ILE A 101 -0.20 11.81 0.55
C ILE A 101 -1.08 11.43 -0.65
N ILE A 102 -2.10 12.22 -0.92
CA ILE A 102 -3.02 11.99 -2.03
C ILE A 102 -2.28 12.08 -3.37
N ASN A 103 -1.42 13.08 -3.55
CA ASN A 103 -0.64 13.23 -4.78
C ASN A 103 0.29 12.04 -5.03
N GLU A 104 0.93 11.53 -3.98
CA GLU A 104 1.79 10.35 -4.11
C GLU A 104 0.98 9.11 -4.46
N ALA A 105 -0.21 8.95 -3.87
CA ALA A 105 -1.09 7.82 -4.17
C ALA A 105 -1.55 7.86 -5.64
N ILE A 106 -1.92 9.04 -6.14
CA ILE A 106 -2.32 9.22 -7.53
C ILE A 106 -1.16 8.89 -8.47
N LYS A 107 0.04 9.38 -8.16
CA LYS A 107 1.24 9.12 -8.94
C LYS A 107 1.54 7.61 -9.04
N LEU A 108 1.42 6.90 -7.92
CA LEU A 108 1.63 5.45 -7.88
C LEU A 108 0.61 4.71 -8.71
N ALA A 109 -0.66 5.10 -8.62
CA ALA A 109 -1.73 4.48 -9.39
C ALA A 109 -1.48 4.63 -10.90
N LYS A 110 -1.08 5.81 -11.34
CA LYS A 110 -0.75 6.07 -12.75
C LYS A 110 0.42 5.22 -13.22
N ASN A 111 1.47 5.13 -12.41
CA ASN A 111 2.66 4.36 -12.75
C ASN A 111 2.37 2.85 -12.86
N MET A 112 1.37 2.36 -12.16
CA MET A 112 0.99 0.95 -12.19
C MET A 112 0.01 0.62 -13.31
N GLY A 113 -0.42 1.61 -14.11
CA GLY A 113 -1.28 1.39 -15.25
C GLY A 113 -2.68 0.91 -14.90
N LYS A 114 -3.16 1.24 -13.71
CA LYS A 114 -4.49 0.83 -13.24
C LYS A 114 -5.47 2.00 -13.26
N ILE A 115 -6.68 1.76 -12.80
CA ILE A 115 -7.70 2.79 -12.69
C ILE A 115 -7.18 3.93 -11.84
N PRO A 116 -7.31 5.20 -12.29
CA PRO A 116 -6.84 6.33 -11.50
C PRO A 116 -7.52 6.37 -10.12
N VAL A 117 -6.71 6.57 -9.08
CA VAL A 117 -7.22 6.67 -7.70
C VAL A 117 -8.23 7.81 -7.57
N THR A 118 -8.09 8.85 -8.40
CA THR A 118 -9.03 9.96 -8.42
C THR A 118 -10.47 9.53 -8.65
N ASN A 119 -10.70 8.41 -9.32
CA ASN A 119 -12.05 7.89 -9.53
C ASN A 119 -12.63 7.22 -8.29
N LEU A 120 -11.78 6.88 -7.33
CA LEU A 120 -12.15 6.22 -6.09
C LEU A 120 -12.28 7.19 -4.92
N LEU A 121 -11.59 8.29 -5.00
CA LEU A 121 -11.56 9.31 -3.96
C LEU A 121 -12.58 10.41 -4.18
#